data_c3105f787f7e24f7823c114eaa0c8d42
#
_entry.id   c3105f787f7e24f7823c114eaa0c8d42
#
_cell.length_a   1.000
_cell.length_b   1.000
_cell.length_c   1.000
_cell.angle_alpha   90.00
_cell.angle_beta   90.00
_cell.angle_gamma   90.00
#
_symmetry.space_group_name_H-M   'P 1'
#
loop_
_entity.id
_entity.type
_entity.pdbx_description
1 polymer ?
#
loop_
_entity_poly.entity_id
_entity_poly.type
_entity_poly.pdbx_seq_one_letter_code
_entity_poly.pdbx_strand_id
1 'polypeptide(L)'
;MIKTLSKNAIIGYPAGIITGITYGLNPLFAVPLMKEGASIESILFFRYIIAVLLLGAFLLLRKQSFKVSWKQAGVLLVLGLLYTTSSLTLFEAYKYIASGLATTIVFLYPVLVAIIMVFLKVVPSWPVWLSIGLTFVGVVIMTQSDSSQTVNPIGLLLSFASALVYALFIVIINRSKVIGNISNSLLTFYALSVGTIVFLGKIALSDTGVMTGLTGHTAWLNLVGLAVLPTIVSTATLAIATRNIGATKASVLGVFEPVTAILVGTLVFGEALTTNIVVGILISMVAITFMITMTKR
;
A
#
# COMPACT_ATOMS: atom_id res chain seq x y z
N MET A 1 -35.39 -5.56 -4.36
CA MET A 1 -35.28 -4.19 -3.82
C MET A 1 -33.82 -3.88 -3.62
N ILE A 2 -33.18 -3.10 -4.51
CA ILE A 2 -31.76 -2.72 -4.42
C ILE A 2 -31.68 -1.68 -3.31
N LYS A 3 -31.16 -2.08 -2.13
CA LYS A 3 -30.90 -1.13 -1.03
C LYS A 3 -29.83 -0.13 -1.52
N THR A 4 -30.18 1.14 -1.55
CA THR A 4 -29.24 2.23 -1.85
C THR A 4 -28.06 2.19 -0.87
N LEU A 5 -26.84 2.16 -1.40
CA LEU A 5 -25.61 2.25 -0.59
C LEU A 5 -25.60 3.58 0.18
N SER A 6 -25.10 3.55 1.42
CA SER A 6 -24.87 4.80 2.16
C SER A 6 -23.86 5.67 1.43
N LYS A 7 -23.94 7.01 1.61
CA LYS A 7 -23.00 7.96 1.01
C LYS A 7 -21.54 7.58 1.29
N ASN A 8 -21.24 7.12 2.52
CA ASN A 8 -19.91 6.67 2.91
C ASN A 8 -19.47 5.42 2.13
N ALA A 9 -20.38 4.48 1.87
CA ALA A 9 -20.08 3.30 1.08
C ALA A 9 -19.79 3.64 -0.39
N ILE A 10 -20.57 4.56 -0.98
CA ILE A 10 -20.37 5.02 -2.36
C ILE A 10 -18.98 5.66 -2.57
N ILE A 11 -18.44 6.33 -1.55
CA ILE A 11 -17.12 6.96 -1.61
C ILE A 11 -16.03 5.96 -1.21
N GLY A 12 -16.26 5.20 -0.15
CA GLY A 12 -15.22 4.38 0.48
C GLY A 12 -14.83 3.14 -0.32
N TYR A 13 -15.78 2.43 -0.94
CA TYR A 13 -15.47 1.24 -1.72
C TYR A 13 -14.68 1.56 -3.01
N PRO A 14 -15.08 2.50 -3.86
CA PRO A 14 -14.25 2.89 -5.00
C PRO A 14 -12.86 3.40 -4.59
N ALA A 15 -12.77 4.18 -3.52
CA ALA A 15 -11.49 4.64 -3.01
C ALA A 15 -10.58 3.47 -2.59
N GLY A 16 -11.11 2.44 -1.92
CA GLY A 16 -10.35 1.24 -1.57
C GLY A 16 -9.88 0.43 -2.80
N ILE A 17 -10.73 0.31 -3.82
CA ILE A 17 -10.35 -0.35 -5.08
C ILE A 17 -9.23 0.42 -5.79
N ILE A 18 -9.36 1.75 -5.90
CA ILE A 18 -8.33 2.61 -6.49
C ILE A 18 -7.03 2.50 -5.72
N THR A 19 -7.08 2.43 -4.39
CA THR A 19 -5.91 2.20 -3.54
C THR A 19 -5.18 0.92 -3.96
N GLY A 20 -5.89 -0.20 -4.02
CA GLY A 20 -5.30 -1.49 -4.38
C GLY A 20 -4.71 -1.50 -5.78
N ILE A 21 -5.47 -1.03 -6.78
CA ILE A 21 -4.99 -0.94 -8.16
C ILE A 21 -3.72 -0.09 -8.25
N THR A 22 -3.75 1.12 -7.72
CA THR A 22 -2.62 2.05 -7.84
C THR A 22 -1.40 1.60 -7.05
N TYR A 23 -1.60 0.99 -5.88
CA TYR A 23 -0.47 0.43 -5.11
C TYR A 23 0.12 -0.81 -5.78
N GLY A 24 -0.70 -1.65 -6.41
CA GLY A 24 -0.27 -2.80 -7.20
C GLY A 24 0.59 -2.44 -8.42
N LEU A 25 0.63 -1.18 -8.84
CA LEU A 25 1.53 -0.69 -9.88
C LEU A 25 2.99 -0.47 -9.39
N ASN A 26 3.29 -0.68 -8.10
CA ASN A 26 4.66 -0.53 -7.59
C ASN A 26 5.72 -1.28 -8.42
N PRO A 27 5.56 -2.58 -8.75
CA PRO A 27 6.55 -3.29 -9.56
C PRO A 27 6.77 -2.69 -10.93
N LEU A 28 5.71 -2.16 -11.56
CA LEU A 28 5.78 -1.55 -12.90
C LEU A 28 6.86 -0.47 -12.99
N PHE A 29 6.96 0.35 -11.96
CA PHE A 29 7.87 1.49 -11.92
C PHE A 29 9.16 1.20 -11.15
N ALA A 30 9.11 0.38 -10.11
CA ALA A 30 10.26 0.13 -9.22
C ALA A 30 11.25 -0.88 -9.80
N VAL A 31 10.74 -1.98 -10.39
CA VAL A 31 11.60 -3.06 -10.91
C VAL A 31 12.56 -2.58 -12.01
N PRO A 32 12.15 -1.76 -13.00
CA PRO A 32 13.08 -1.22 -13.97
C PRO A 32 14.21 -0.41 -13.33
N LEU A 33 13.91 0.46 -12.35
CA LEU A 33 14.89 1.26 -11.63
C LEU A 33 15.91 0.40 -10.87
N MET A 34 15.42 -0.65 -10.20
CA MET A 34 16.30 -1.60 -9.49
C MET A 34 17.20 -2.37 -10.46
N LYS A 35 16.70 -2.74 -11.64
CA LYS A 35 17.49 -3.41 -12.68
C LYS A 35 18.56 -2.51 -13.29
N GLU A 36 18.34 -1.19 -13.35
CA GLU A 36 19.32 -0.19 -13.76
C GLU A 36 20.35 0.14 -12.67
N GLY A 37 20.29 -0.54 -11.51
CA GLY A 37 21.25 -0.41 -10.42
C GLY A 37 20.98 0.73 -9.45
N ALA A 38 19.77 1.32 -9.47
CA ALA A 38 19.37 2.31 -8.49
C ALA A 38 19.25 1.69 -7.09
N SER A 39 19.78 2.36 -6.07
CA SER A 39 19.61 1.90 -4.68
C SER A 39 18.17 2.08 -4.21
N ILE A 40 17.70 1.19 -3.32
CA ILE A 40 16.35 1.26 -2.77
C ILE A 40 16.13 2.60 -2.05
N GLU A 41 17.12 3.06 -1.32
CA GLU A 41 17.08 4.35 -0.63
C GLU A 41 16.88 5.52 -1.59
N SER A 42 17.58 5.53 -2.72
CA SER A 42 17.44 6.57 -3.75
C SER A 42 16.07 6.51 -4.42
N ILE A 43 15.59 5.32 -4.79
CA ILE A 43 14.25 5.14 -5.37
C ILE A 43 13.19 5.66 -4.41
N LEU A 44 13.23 5.26 -3.13
CA LEU A 44 12.25 5.67 -2.14
C LEU A 44 12.37 7.15 -1.77
N PHE A 45 13.58 7.71 -1.72
CA PHE A 45 13.79 9.14 -1.53
C PHE A 45 13.12 9.95 -2.64
N PHE A 46 13.47 9.68 -3.92
CA PHE A 46 12.91 10.42 -5.04
C PHE A 46 11.38 10.20 -5.17
N ARG A 47 10.90 8.99 -4.96
CA ARG A 47 9.48 8.70 -4.87
C ARG A 47 8.77 9.63 -3.88
N TYR A 48 9.33 9.80 -2.68
CA TYR A 48 8.69 10.57 -1.61
C TYR A 48 8.86 12.07 -1.80
N ILE A 49 10.05 12.55 -2.16
CA ILE A 49 10.25 13.98 -2.36
C ILE A 49 9.41 14.52 -3.53
N ILE A 50 9.31 13.79 -4.65
CA ILE A 50 8.44 14.17 -5.75
C ILE A 50 6.97 14.23 -5.29
N ALA A 51 6.53 13.22 -4.53
CA ALA A 51 5.17 13.21 -3.99
C ALA A 51 4.90 14.36 -3.01
N VAL A 52 5.86 14.68 -2.15
CA VAL A 52 5.78 15.82 -1.20
C VAL A 52 5.70 17.15 -1.95
N LEU A 53 6.52 17.34 -2.97
CA LEU A 53 6.51 18.58 -3.78
C LEU A 53 5.17 18.74 -4.51
N LEU A 54 4.67 17.68 -5.14
CA LEU A 54 3.38 17.72 -5.85
C LEU A 54 2.20 17.96 -4.90
N LEU A 55 2.16 17.24 -3.76
CA LEU A 55 1.13 17.44 -2.74
C LEU A 55 1.24 18.82 -2.08
N GLY A 56 2.46 19.28 -1.80
CA GLY A 56 2.71 20.62 -1.25
C GLY A 56 2.19 21.70 -2.18
N ALA A 57 2.52 21.61 -3.47
CA ALA A 57 2.00 22.52 -4.49
C ALA A 57 0.46 22.49 -4.57
N PHE A 58 -0.13 21.28 -4.56
CA PHE A 58 -1.59 21.11 -4.55
C PHE A 58 -2.25 21.78 -3.33
N LEU A 59 -1.69 21.56 -2.13
CA LEU A 59 -2.21 22.14 -0.88
C LEU A 59 -2.09 23.67 -0.88
N LEU A 60 -0.97 24.23 -1.39
CA LEU A 60 -0.77 25.67 -1.55
C LEU A 60 -1.79 26.27 -2.52
N LEU A 61 -2.00 25.66 -3.69
CA LEU A 61 -2.99 26.11 -4.67
C LEU A 61 -4.41 26.08 -4.11
N ARG A 62 -4.72 25.10 -3.25
CA ARG A 62 -5.98 24.98 -2.52
C ARG A 62 -6.09 25.92 -1.31
N LYS A 63 -5.05 26.73 -1.04
CA LYS A 63 -4.97 27.63 0.13
C LYS A 63 -5.24 26.89 1.44
N GLN A 64 -4.87 25.60 1.52
CA GLN A 64 -5.09 24.79 2.69
C GLN A 64 -4.01 25.11 3.76
N SER A 65 -4.45 25.29 5.02
CA SER A 65 -3.52 25.54 6.11
C SER A 65 -2.68 24.31 6.42
N PHE A 66 -1.37 24.52 6.56
CA PHE A 66 -0.41 23.50 7.02
C PHE A 66 -0.32 23.43 8.56
N LYS A 67 -1.09 24.26 9.28
CA LYS A 67 -1.02 24.30 10.73
C LYS A 67 -1.53 23.00 11.34
N VAL A 68 -0.70 22.37 12.19
CA VAL A 68 -1.03 21.19 12.96
C VAL A 68 -0.63 21.41 14.42
N SER A 69 -1.39 20.85 15.36
CA SER A 69 -1.03 20.91 16.77
C SER A 69 0.12 19.94 17.07
N TRP A 70 0.84 20.14 18.18
CA TRP A 70 1.91 19.23 18.61
C TRP A 70 1.44 17.78 18.75
N LYS A 71 0.20 17.54 19.23
CA LYS A 71 -0.38 16.20 19.31
C LYS A 71 -0.60 15.60 17.93
N GLN A 72 -1.07 16.40 16.98
CA GLN A 72 -1.23 15.97 15.58
C GLN A 72 0.12 15.67 14.93
N ALA A 73 1.12 16.55 15.14
CA ALA A 73 2.47 16.34 14.61
C ALA A 73 3.07 15.02 15.12
N GLY A 74 2.89 14.68 16.40
CA GLY A 74 3.33 13.40 16.95
C GLY A 74 2.67 12.19 16.28
N VAL A 75 1.35 12.22 16.04
CA VAL A 75 0.66 11.13 15.32
C VAL A 75 1.09 11.05 13.88
N LEU A 76 1.26 12.19 13.19
CA LEU A 76 1.72 12.24 11.81
C LEU A 76 3.15 11.73 11.65
N LEU A 77 4.03 12.02 12.62
CA LEU A 77 5.38 11.46 12.68
C LEU A 77 5.34 9.92 12.76
N VAL A 78 4.52 9.38 13.69
CA VAL A 78 4.35 7.92 13.82
C VAL A 78 3.83 7.32 12.50
N LEU A 79 2.81 7.91 11.90
CA LEU A 79 2.27 7.46 10.60
C LEU A 79 3.34 7.50 9.50
N GLY A 80 4.12 8.57 9.44
CA GLY A 80 5.21 8.68 8.48
C GLY A 80 6.28 7.61 8.68
N LEU A 81 6.70 7.35 9.92
CA LEU A 81 7.66 6.30 10.24
C LEU A 81 7.10 4.90 9.89
N LEU A 82 5.86 4.61 10.21
CA LEU A 82 5.22 3.33 9.88
C LEU A 82 5.16 3.13 8.36
N TYR A 83 4.70 4.12 7.59
CA TYR A 83 4.62 4.01 6.14
C TYR A 83 6.00 3.85 5.48
N THR A 84 6.99 4.61 5.97
CA THR A 84 8.38 4.55 5.52
C THR A 84 9.00 3.18 5.79
N THR A 85 8.84 2.67 7.02
CA THR A 85 9.35 1.35 7.41
C THR A 85 8.70 0.24 6.58
N SER A 86 7.38 0.31 6.36
CA SER A 86 6.68 -0.67 5.51
C SER A 86 7.22 -0.65 4.07
N SER A 87 7.39 0.54 3.47
CA SER A 87 7.94 0.64 2.11
C SER A 87 9.38 0.11 2.04
N LEU A 88 10.22 0.46 3.01
CA LEU A 88 11.62 0.02 3.05
C LEU A 88 11.72 -1.50 3.17
N THR A 89 11.02 -2.09 4.14
CA THR A 89 11.07 -3.53 4.39
C THR A 89 10.52 -4.35 3.21
N LEU A 90 9.49 -3.84 2.51
CA LEU A 90 8.98 -4.48 1.30
C LEU A 90 10.01 -4.45 0.17
N PHE A 91 10.62 -3.30 -0.12
CA PHE A 91 11.61 -3.19 -1.19
C PHE A 91 12.89 -3.98 -0.86
N GLU A 92 13.30 -4.01 0.41
CA GLU A 92 14.41 -4.86 0.85
C GLU A 92 14.09 -6.36 0.67
N ALA A 93 12.84 -6.78 0.93
CA ALA A 93 12.43 -8.17 0.71
C ALA A 93 12.61 -8.62 -0.74
N TYR A 94 12.43 -7.72 -1.72
CA TYR A 94 12.63 -8.02 -3.14
C TYR A 94 14.08 -8.43 -3.51
N LYS A 95 15.06 -8.13 -2.65
CA LYS A 95 16.44 -8.61 -2.83
C LYS A 95 16.60 -10.10 -2.49
N TYR A 96 15.72 -10.65 -1.66
CA TYR A 96 15.85 -11.99 -1.08
C TYR A 96 14.85 -13.00 -1.63
N ILE A 97 13.67 -12.55 -2.04
CA ILE A 97 12.58 -13.39 -2.57
C ILE A 97 11.92 -12.71 -3.78
N ALA A 98 11.25 -13.50 -4.60
CA ALA A 98 10.48 -12.98 -5.73
C ALA A 98 9.47 -11.91 -5.28
N SER A 99 9.34 -10.83 -6.05
CA SER A 99 8.47 -9.68 -5.69
C SER A 99 7.00 -10.07 -5.53
N GLY A 100 6.52 -11.04 -6.33
CA GLY A 100 5.18 -11.61 -6.20
C GLY A 100 4.96 -12.32 -4.85
N LEU A 101 5.94 -13.13 -4.40
CA LEU A 101 5.88 -13.80 -3.09
C LEU A 101 5.92 -12.79 -1.95
N ALA A 102 6.83 -11.80 -2.01
CA ALA A 102 6.92 -10.75 -1.01
C ALA A 102 5.59 -9.98 -0.90
N THR A 103 5.00 -9.58 -2.02
CA THR A 103 3.71 -8.88 -2.07
C THR A 103 2.57 -9.74 -1.51
N THR A 104 2.59 -11.05 -1.76
CA THR A 104 1.61 -11.99 -1.19
C THR A 104 1.69 -12.05 0.33
N ILE A 105 2.90 -12.08 0.89
CA ILE A 105 3.10 -12.09 2.34
C ILE A 105 2.66 -10.75 2.95
N VAL A 106 2.98 -9.64 2.29
CA VAL A 106 2.48 -8.32 2.73
C VAL A 106 0.96 -8.30 2.75
N PHE A 107 0.30 -8.99 1.82
CA PHE A 107 -1.17 -9.11 1.81
C PHE A 107 -1.76 -9.87 3.02
N LEU A 108 -0.96 -10.30 4.00
CA LEU A 108 -1.44 -10.66 5.34
C LEU A 108 -1.95 -9.45 6.15
N TYR A 109 -1.65 -8.22 5.73
CA TYR A 109 -2.05 -7.03 6.50
C TYR A 109 -3.58 -6.93 6.77
N PRO A 110 -4.52 -7.38 5.93
CA PRO A 110 -5.94 -7.36 6.28
C PRO A 110 -6.29 -8.24 7.48
N VAL A 111 -5.64 -9.40 7.60
CA VAL A 111 -5.79 -10.30 8.76
C VAL A 111 -5.25 -9.60 10.00
N LEU A 112 -4.06 -9.00 9.90
CA LEU A 112 -3.44 -8.26 11.01
C LEU A 112 -4.29 -7.05 11.43
N VAL A 113 -4.84 -6.29 10.48
CA VAL A 113 -5.80 -5.21 10.77
C VAL A 113 -7.01 -5.74 11.52
N ALA A 114 -7.61 -6.85 11.07
CA ALA A 114 -8.77 -7.43 11.72
C ALA A 114 -8.44 -7.87 13.16
N ILE A 115 -7.31 -8.53 13.38
CA ILE A 115 -6.83 -8.94 14.71
C ILE A 115 -6.62 -7.72 15.61
N ILE A 116 -5.90 -6.70 15.14
CA ILE A 116 -5.67 -5.47 15.91
C ILE A 116 -7.00 -4.78 16.27
N MET A 117 -7.96 -4.75 15.33
CA MET A 117 -9.28 -4.16 15.58
C MET A 117 -10.07 -4.93 16.65
N VAL A 118 -9.94 -6.26 16.71
CA VAL A 118 -10.54 -7.07 17.81
C VAL A 118 -9.94 -6.67 19.16
N PHE A 119 -8.62 -6.52 19.27
CA PHE A 119 -7.97 -6.03 20.51
C PHE A 119 -8.46 -4.62 20.91
N LEU A 120 -8.82 -3.80 19.93
CA LEU A 120 -9.43 -2.48 20.16
C LEU A 120 -10.96 -2.56 20.37
N LYS A 121 -11.51 -3.74 20.66
CA LYS A 121 -12.93 -4.02 20.92
C LYS A 121 -13.87 -3.67 19.74
N VAL A 122 -13.35 -3.71 18.53
CA VAL A 122 -14.12 -3.56 17.29
C VAL A 122 -14.07 -4.86 16.52
N VAL A 123 -15.04 -5.74 16.78
CA VAL A 123 -15.09 -7.07 16.15
C VAL A 123 -15.70 -6.95 14.75
N PRO A 124 -14.96 -7.33 13.68
CA PRO A 124 -15.52 -7.41 12.35
C PRO A 124 -16.66 -8.41 12.27
N SER A 125 -17.65 -8.12 11.41
CA SER A 125 -18.75 -9.06 11.18
C SER A 125 -18.27 -10.35 10.49
N TRP A 126 -18.99 -11.46 10.64
CA TRP A 126 -18.59 -12.75 10.07
C TRP A 126 -18.39 -12.73 8.54
N PRO A 127 -19.17 -11.96 7.72
CA PRO A 127 -18.88 -11.88 6.28
C PRO A 127 -17.51 -11.26 5.97
N VAL A 128 -17.03 -10.35 6.83
CA VAL A 128 -15.68 -9.76 6.68
C VAL A 128 -14.61 -10.80 6.95
N TRP A 129 -14.76 -11.62 8.01
CA TRP A 129 -13.83 -12.71 8.30
C TRP A 129 -13.79 -13.77 7.18
N LEU A 130 -14.95 -14.15 6.68
CA LEU A 130 -15.03 -15.10 5.55
C LEU A 130 -14.33 -14.51 4.31
N SER A 131 -14.58 -13.24 4.00
CA SER A 131 -13.95 -12.57 2.86
C SER A 131 -12.43 -12.44 3.02
N ILE A 132 -11.92 -12.14 4.22
CA ILE A 132 -10.48 -12.15 4.53
C ILE A 132 -9.89 -13.54 4.22
N GLY A 133 -10.50 -14.61 4.72
CA GLY A 133 -10.04 -15.98 4.49
C GLY A 133 -10.03 -16.35 3.01
N LEU A 134 -11.13 -16.07 2.30
CA LEU A 134 -11.26 -16.38 0.87
C LEU A 134 -10.29 -15.55 0.02
N THR A 135 -10.14 -14.25 0.28
CA THR A 135 -9.17 -13.42 -0.46
C THR A 135 -7.74 -13.89 -0.23
N PHE A 136 -7.41 -14.28 1.01
CA PHE A 136 -6.11 -14.83 1.34
C PHE A 136 -5.84 -16.15 0.59
N VAL A 137 -6.81 -17.07 0.58
CA VAL A 137 -6.71 -18.33 -0.19
C VAL A 137 -6.55 -18.03 -1.68
N GLY A 138 -7.32 -17.10 -2.24
CA GLY A 138 -7.19 -16.68 -3.63
C GLY A 138 -5.78 -16.18 -3.95
N VAL A 139 -5.21 -15.33 -3.11
CA VAL A 139 -3.84 -14.81 -3.28
C VAL A 139 -2.80 -15.92 -3.16
N VAL A 140 -2.91 -16.82 -2.21
CA VAL A 140 -2.00 -17.99 -2.08
C VAL A 140 -2.06 -18.86 -3.34
N ILE A 141 -3.25 -19.12 -3.90
CA ILE A 141 -3.39 -19.88 -5.16
C ILE A 141 -2.66 -19.17 -6.31
N MET A 142 -2.80 -17.82 -6.42
CA MET A 142 -2.12 -17.03 -7.46
C MET A 142 -0.60 -17.20 -7.44
N THR A 143 -0.01 -17.42 -6.27
CA THR A 143 1.46 -17.47 -6.10
C THR A 143 2.06 -18.86 -6.21
N GLN A 144 1.26 -19.92 -6.33
CA GLN A 144 1.74 -21.31 -6.44
C GLN A 144 2.40 -21.64 -7.80
N SER A 145 2.75 -20.66 -8.61
CA SER A 145 3.16 -20.88 -10.00
C SER A 145 4.61 -21.27 -10.23
N ASP A 146 5.51 -21.31 -9.22
CA ASP A 146 6.84 -21.92 -9.44
C ASP A 146 7.54 -22.27 -8.10
N SER A 147 7.58 -23.55 -7.81
CA SER A 147 8.05 -24.12 -6.54
C SER A 147 9.54 -24.50 -6.49
N SER A 148 10.39 -23.99 -7.37
CA SER A 148 11.80 -24.36 -7.42
C SER A 148 12.78 -23.42 -6.71
N GLN A 149 12.32 -22.28 -6.18
CA GLN A 149 13.21 -21.37 -5.46
C GLN A 149 13.17 -21.63 -3.94
N THR A 150 14.33 -21.88 -3.35
CA THR A 150 14.50 -21.91 -1.88
C THR A 150 14.12 -20.53 -1.32
N VAL A 151 13.10 -20.50 -0.49
CA VAL A 151 12.57 -19.24 0.07
C VAL A 151 13.52 -18.75 1.16
N ASN A 152 14.10 -17.55 0.97
CA ASN A 152 15.01 -16.97 1.96
C ASN A 152 14.22 -16.46 3.19
N PRO A 153 14.52 -16.93 4.42
CA PRO A 153 13.82 -16.53 5.63
C PRO A 153 13.86 -15.02 5.91
N ILE A 154 14.94 -14.33 5.51
CA ILE A 154 15.08 -12.88 5.69
C ILE A 154 14.00 -12.15 4.86
N GLY A 155 13.80 -12.56 3.60
CA GLY A 155 12.77 -11.99 2.75
C GLY A 155 11.35 -12.19 3.31
N LEU A 156 11.08 -13.40 3.88
CA LEU A 156 9.82 -13.68 4.56
C LEU A 156 9.60 -12.76 5.77
N LEU A 157 10.62 -12.63 6.61
CA LEU A 157 10.56 -11.80 7.82
C LEU A 157 10.35 -10.31 7.47
N LEU A 158 11.07 -9.81 6.47
CA LEU A 158 10.94 -8.42 5.99
C LEU A 158 9.55 -8.15 5.43
N SER A 159 8.99 -9.09 4.64
CA SER A 159 7.65 -8.97 4.09
C SER A 159 6.58 -8.99 5.19
N PHE A 160 6.72 -9.87 6.19
CA PHE A 160 5.81 -9.93 7.33
C PHE A 160 5.91 -8.65 8.19
N ALA A 161 7.12 -8.16 8.44
CA ALA A 161 7.33 -6.89 9.14
C ALA A 161 6.65 -5.73 8.40
N SER A 162 6.79 -5.68 7.06
CA SER A 162 6.09 -4.71 6.22
C SER A 162 4.57 -4.78 6.40
N ALA A 163 3.99 -6.00 6.37
CA ALA A 163 2.56 -6.21 6.57
C ALA A 163 2.07 -5.71 7.93
N LEU A 164 2.82 -6.02 9.00
CA LEU A 164 2.47 -5.62 10.36
C LEU A 164 2.49 -4.11 10.53
N VAL A 165 3.56 -3.45 10.07
CA VAL A 165 3.73 -2.00 10.18
C VAL A 165 2.67 -1.27 9.33
N TYR A 166 2.34 -1.81 8.16
CA TYR A 166 1.27 -1.27 7.30
C TYR A 166 -0.12 -1.44 7.93
N ALA A 167 -0.39 -2.57 8.58
CA ALA A 167 -1.62 -2.78 9.33
C ALA A 167 -1.78 -1.75 10.46
N LEU A 168 -0.73 -1.47 11.21
CA LEU A 168 -0.72 -0.43 12.25
C LEU A 168 -1.00 0.95 11.66
N PHE A 169 -0.39 1.30 10.53
CA PHE A 169 -0.65 2.55 9.80
C PHE A 169 -2.14 2.71 9.48
N ILE A 170 -2.77 1.68 8.90
CA ILE A 170 -4.20 1.70 8.54
C ILE A 170 -5.08 1.85 9.78
N VAL A 171 -4.79 1.12 10.86
CA VAL A 171 -5.56 1.17 12.10
C VAL A 171 -5.45 2.55 12.75
N ILE A 172 -4.26 3.16 12.80
CA ILE A 172 -4.08 4.49 13.38
C ILE A 172 -4.86 5.55 12.59
N ILE A 173 -4.86 5.51 11.26
CA ILE A 173 -5.68 6.42 10.44
C ILE A 173 -7.16 6.30 10.81
N ASN A 174 -7.65 5.08 11.04
CA ASN A 174 -9.06 4.85 11.36
C ASN A 174 -9.43 5.24 12.80
N ARG A 175 -8.54 4.99 13.77
CA ARG A 175 -8.87 5.06 15.19
C ARG A 175 -8.46 6.35 15.88
N SER A 176 -7.48 7.06 15.33
CA SER A 176 -6.97 8.29 15.97
C SER A 176 -7.94 9.46 15.81
N LYS A 177 -8.55 9.84 16.93
CA LYS A 177 -9.38 11.06 17.02
C LYS A 177 -8.56 12.34 16.85
N VAL A 178 -7.26 12.31 17.16
CA VAL A 178 -6.36 13.46 17.10
C VAL A 178 -6.22 14.01 15.68
N ILE A 179 -6.22 13.13 14.67
CA ILE A 179 -6.09 13.51 13.26
C ILE A 179 -7.43 13.50 12.51
N GLY A 180 -8.55 13.33 13.20
CA GLY A 180 -9.87 13.23 12.58
C GLY A 180 -10.28 14.45 11.75
N ASN A 181 -9.83 15.64 12.13
CA ASN A 181 -10.07 16.91 11.45
C ASN A 181 -9.00 17.30 10.41
N ILE A 182 -7.92 16.49 10.27
CA ILE A 182 -6.89 16.71 9.26
C ILE A 182 -7.40 16.17 7.92
N SER A 183 -7.27 16.96 6.85
CA SER A 183 -7.60 16.48 5.49
C SER A 183 -6.69 15.30 5.08
N ASN A 184 -7.22 14.41 4.23
CA ASN A 184 -6.46 13.25 3.77
C ASN A 184 -5.18 13.66 3.03
N SER A 185 -5.24 14.72 2.21
CA SER A 185 -4.08 15.23 1.48
C SER A 185 -3.00 15.77 2.41
N LEU A 186 -3.39 16.47 3.49
CA LEU A 186 -2.45 17.00 4.47
C LEU A 186 -1.81 15.87 5.31
N LEU A 187 -2.61 14.85 5.67
CA LEU A 187 -2.10 13.65 6.34
C LEU A 187 -1.04 12.96 5.47
N THR A 188 -1.36 12.70 4.19
CA THR A 188 -0.44 12.09 3.24
C THR A 188 0.84 12.93 3.06
N PHE A 189 0.70 14.26 2.91
CA PHE A 189 1.83 15.17 2.80
C PHE A 189 2.82 15.02 3.98
N TYR A 190 2.31 15.08 5.21
CA TYR A 190 3.18 14.96 6.39
C TYR A 190 3.78 13.58 6.55
N ALA A 191 3.01 12.51 6.30
CA ALA A 191 3.52 11.15 6.38
C ALA A 191 4.67 10.92 5.38
N LEU A 192 4.53 11.40 4.13
CA LEU A 192 5.57 11.30 3.12
C LEU A 192 6.77 12.23 3.40
N SER A 193 6.53 13.42 3.99
CA SER A 193 7.62 14.33 4.40
C SER A 193 8.54 13.69 5.43
N VAL A 194 7.97 12.98 6.41
CA VAL A 194 8.75 12.20 7.38
C VAL A 194 9.60 11.15 6.67
N GLY A 195 9.00 10.41 5.73
CA GLY A 195 9.73 9.40 4.95
C GLY A 195 10.86 9.99 4.11
N THR A 196 10.63 11.16 3.50
CA THR A 196 11.66 11.88 2.76
C THR A 196 12.88 12.19 3.63
N ILE A 197 12.65 12.68 4.86
CA ILE A 197 13.74 12.99 5.81
C ILE A 197 14.48 11.70 6.21
N VAL A 198 13.76 10.61 6.47
CA VAL A 198 14.37 9.32 6.85
C VAL A 198 15.24 8.79 5.72
N PHE A 199 14.76 8.80 4.47
CA PHE A 199 15.55 8.30 3.33
C PHE A 199 16.71 9.22 2.99
N LEU A 200 16.56 10.55 3.12
CA LEU A 200 17.67 11.48 3.00
C LEU A 200 18.77 11.18 4.02
N GLY A 201 18.38 10.93 5.28
CA GLY A 201 19.34 10.53 6.32
C GLY A 201 20.06 9.22 6.00
N LYS A 202 19.32 8.20 5.49
CA LYS A 202 19.92 6.92 5.07
C LYS A 202 20.91 7.11 3.92
N ILE A 203 20.58 7.91 2.91
CA ILE A 203 21.46 8.21 1.79
C ILE A 203 22.72 8.94 2.26
N ALA A 204 22.57 9.93 3.15
CA ALA A 204 23.69 10.67 3.70
C ALA A 204 24.69 9.80 4.50
N LEU A 205 24.22 8.66 5.01
CA LEU A 205 25.03 7.67 5.75
C LEU A 205 25.52 6.51 4.85
N SER A 206 25.16 6.50 3.57
CA SER A 206 25.56 5.46 2.61
C SER A 206 26.68 5.97 1.71
N ASP A 207 27.58 5.07 1.30
CA ASP A 207 28.64 5.36 0.34
C ASP A 207 28.14 5.33 -1.12
N THR A 208 26.86 4.99 -1.35
CA THR A 208 26.29 4.92 -2.70
C THR A 208 25.84 6.30 -3.17
N GLY A 209 26.25 6.69 -4.38
CA GLY A 209 25.82 7.96 -4.97
C GLY A 209 24.29 8.01 -5.15
N VAL A 210 23.67 9.12 -4.74
CA VAL A 210 22.21 9.34 -4.78
C VAL A 210 21.61 9.14 -6.18
N MET A 211 22.39 9.44 -7.23
CA MET A 211 21.97 9.40 -8.64
C MET A 211 22.37 8.11 -9.38
N THR A 212 23.00 7.15 -8.68
CA THR A 212 23.43 5.90 -9.31
C THR A 212 22.22 5.15 -9.87
N GLY A 213 22.26 4.73 -11.12
CA GLY A 213 21.15 4.03 -11.82
C GLY A 213 19.94 4.91 -12.15
N LEU A 214 19.98 6.21 -11.89
CA LEU A 214 18.88 7.16 -12.16
C LEU A 214 19.22 8.09 -13.34
N THR A 215 19.87 7.56 -14.36
CA THR A 215 20.29 8.31 -15.55
C THR A 215 19.30 8.09 -16.68
N GLY A 216 18.79 9.17 -17.26
CA GLY A 216 17.92 9.10 -18.43
C GLY A 216 16.43 9.42 -18.15
N HIS A 217 15.72 9.74 -19.23
CA HIS A 217 14.32 10.13 -19.17
C HIS A 217 13.40 9.03 -18.62
N THR A 218 13.67 7.77 -18.97
CA THR A 218 12.88 6.61 -18.54
C THR A 218 12.93 6.44 -17.02
N ALA A 219 14.10 6.60 -16.40
CA ALA A 219 14.23 6.52 -14.94
C ALA A 219 13.37 7.58 -14.24
N TRP A 220 13.40 8.81 -14.73
CA TRP A 220 12.58 9.90 -14.16
C TRP A 220 11.09 9.70 -14.40
N LEU A 221 10.67 9.20 -15.56
CA LEU A 221 9.26 8.82 -15.80
C LEU A 221 8.79 7.75 -14.82
N ASN A 222 9.61 6.73 -14.58
CA ASN A 222 9.33 5.70 -13.58
C ASN A 222 9.24 6.28 -12.15
N LEU A 223 10.15 7.17 -11.77
CA LEU A 223 10.10 7.84 -10.46
C LEU A 223 8.84 8.69 -10.28
N VAL A 224 8.46 9.47 -11.30
CA VAL A 224 7.24 10.28 -11.27
C VAL A 224 6.00 9.36 -11.22
N GLY A 225 5.96 8.31 -12.05
CA GLY A 225 4.90 7.32 -12.02
C GLY A 225 4.75 6.68 -10.64
N LEU A 226 5.87 6.29 -10.03
CA LEU A 226 5.93 5.71 -8.68
C LEU A 226 5.47 6.71 -7.60
N ALA A 227 5.81 7.99 -7.74
CA ALA A 227 5.38 9.03 -6.81
C ALA A 227 3.89 9.35 -6.93
N VAL A 228 3.35 9.40 -8.14
CA VAL A 228 1.94 9.79 -8.36
C VAL A 228 1.00 8.62 -8.06
N LEU A 229 1.13 7.50 -8.74
CA LEU A 229 0.14 6.42 -8.68
C LEU A 229 0.25 5.59 -7.39
N PRO A 230 1.33 4.83 -7.14
CA PRO A 230 1.39 4.00 -5.93
C PRO A 230 1.63 4.80 -4.64
N THR A 231 1.95 6.09 -4.70
CA THR A 231 2.21 6.89 -3.51
C THR A 231 1.09 7.89 -3.23
N ILE A 232 0.93 8.94 -4.04
CA ILE A 232 -0.06 10.00 -3.76
C ILE A 232 -1.49 9.46 -3.86
N VAL A 233 -1.84 8.87 -5.01
CA VAL A 233 -3.21 8.39 -5.26
C VAL A 233 -3.56 7.28 -4.29
N SER A 234 -2.69 6.27 -4.17
CA SER A 234 -2.92 5.12 -3.27
C SER A 234 -3.08 5.56 -1.81
N THR A 235 -2.15 6.34 -1.26
CA THR A 235 -2.20 6.74 0.16
C THR A 235 -3.39 7.66 0.45
N ALA A 236 -3.70 8.61 -0.46
CA ALA A 236 -4.84 9.50 -0.31
C ALA A 236 -6.17 8.73 -0.36
N THR A 237 -6.32 7.81 -1.32
CA THR A 237 -7.54 6.99 -1.46
C THR A 237 -7.67 5.97 -0.33
N LEU A 238 -6.56 5.42 0.20
CA LEU A 238 -6.57 4.58 1.39
C LEU A 238 -7.11 5.34 2.61
N ALA A 239 -6.66 6.57 2.82
CA ALA A 239 -7.18 7.40 3.92
C ALA A 239 -8.67 7.71 3.75
N ILE A 240 -9.14 7.95 2.52
CA ILE A 240 -10.56 8.12 2.20
C ILE A 240 -11.33 6.83 2.50
N ALA A 241 -10.88 5.68 1.99
CA ALA A 241 -11.52 4.39 2.21
C ALA A 241 -11.61 4.06 3.71
N THR A 242 -10.49 4.15 4.42
CA THR A 242 -10.38 3.83 5.85
C THR A 242 -11.33 4.67 6.70
N ARG A 243 -11.49 5.96 6.41
CA ARG A 243 -12.41 6.86 7.12
C ARG A 243 -13.88 6.59 6.81
N ASN A 244 -14.20 6.19 5.58
CA ASN A 244 -15.59 6.01 5.14
C ASN A 244 -16.14 4.61 5.42
N ILE A 245 -15.36 3.56 5.23
CA ILE A 245 -15.82 2.16 5.38
C ILE A 245 -15.11 1.38 6.48
N GLY A 246 -14.17 2.03 7.18
CA GLY A 246 -13.40 1.46 8.28
C GLY A 246 -12.16 0.69 7.83
N ALA A 247 -11.22 0.48 8.77
CA ALA A 247 -9.91 -0.10 8.50
C ALA A 247 -10.01 -1.50 7.88
N THR A 248 -10.80 -2.39 8.48
CA THR A 248 -10.90 -3.79 8.05
C THR A 248 -11.45 -3.93 6.63
N LYS A 249 -12.54 -3.20 6.29
CA LYS A 249 -13.12 -3.27 4.94
C LYS A 249 -12.18 -2.64 3.90
N ALA A 250 -11.55 -1.53 4.24
CA ALA A 250 -10.58 -0.88 3.37
C ALA A 250 -9.38 -1.79 3.08
N SER A 251 -8.87 -2.51 4.10
CA SER A 251 -7.74 -3.42 3.94
C SER A 251 -8.07 -4.65 3.08
N VAL A 252 -9.29 -5.20 3.17
CA VAL A 252 -9.71 -6.33 2.31
C VAL A 252 -9.73 -5.94 0.84
N LEU A 253 -10.08 -4.68 0.51
CA LEU A 253 -10.02 -4.18 -0.87
C LEU A 253 -8.58 -4.08 -1.41
N GLY A 254 -7.57 -4.16 -0.56
CA GLY A 254 -6.17 -4.27 -0.95
C GLY A 254 -5.85 -5.52 -1.79
N VAL A 255 -6.77 -6.51 -1.91
CA VAL A 255 -6.60 -7.64 -2.83
C VAL A 255 -6.37 -7.19 -4.30
N PHE A 256 -6.80 -5.98 -4.65
CA PHE A 256 -6.48 -5.42 -5.97
C PHE A 256 -4.98 -5.13 -6.14
N GLU A 257 -4.17 -5.08 -5.07
CA GLU A 257 -2.72 -4.92 -5.13
C GLU A 257 -2.05 -6.13 -5.81
N PRO A 258 -2.17 -7.36 -5.27
CA PRO A 258 -1.60 -8.54 -5.92
C PRO A 258 -2.23 -8.82 -7.29
N VAL A 259 -3.54 -8.61 -7.47
CA VAL A 259 -4.19 -8.76 -8.78
C VAL A 259 -3.57 -7.83 -9.81
N THR A 260 -3.37 -6.56 -9.48
CA THR A 260 -2.75 -5.59 -10.40
C THR A 260 -1.28 -5.93 -10.64
N ALA A 261 -0.52 -6.31 -9.59
CA ALA A 261 0.88 -6.69 -9.74
C ALA A 261 1.05 -7.90 -10.68
N ILE A 262 0.18 -8.89 -10.60
CA ILE A 262 0.16 -10.06 -11.49
C ILE A 262 -0.19 -9.64 -12.93
N LEU A 263 -1.20 -8.79 -13.12
CA LEU A 263 -1.54 -8.28 -14.43
C LEU A 263 -0.38 -7.49 -15.07
N VAL A 264 0.33 -6.70 -14.29
CA VAL A 264 1.56 -6.01 -14.72
C VAL A 264 2.64 -7.03 -15.10
N GLY A 265 2.87 -8.05 -14.28
CA GLY A 265 3.80 -9.15 -14.57
C GLY A 265 3.51 -9.79 -15.92
N THR A 266 2.25 -10.14 -16.15
CA THR A 266 1.81 -10.80 -17.38
C THR A 266 1.89 -9.87 -18.60
N LEU A 267 1.31 -8.66 -18.50
CA LEU A 267 1.13 -7.78 -19.67
C LEU A 267 2.40 -7.00 -20.03
N VAL A 268 3.22 -6.66 -19.02
CA VAL A 268 4.41 -5.80 -19.21
C VAL A 268 5.69 -6.61 -19.18
N PHE A 269 5.80 -7.58 -18.28
CA PHE A 269 7.02 -8.39 -18.12
C PHE A 269 6.95 -9.73 -18.83
N GLY A 270 5.82 -10.06 -19.50
CA GLY A 270 5.66 -11.29 -20.29
C GLY A 270 5.55 -12.57 -19.44
N GLU A 271 5.17 -12.45 -18.16
CA GLU A 271 4.96 -13.59 -17.29
C GLU A 271 3.71 -14.39 -17.72
N ALA A 272 3.77 -15.72 -17.60
CA ALA A 272 2.68 -16.58 -18.03
C ALA A 272 1.42 -16.43 -17.16
N LEU A 273 0.27 -16.23 -17.79
CA LEU A 273 -1.03 -16.24 -17.10
C LEU A 273 -1.46 -17.69 -16.84
N THR A 274 -1.20 -18.20 -15.66
CA THR A 274 -1.51 -19.59 -15.30
C THR A 274 -2.98 -19.74 -14.87
N THR A 275 -3.50 -20.98 -14.92
CA THR A 275 -4.83 -21.32 -14.42
C THR A 275 -5.00 -20.94 -12.95
N ASN A 276 -3.95 -21.12 -12.14
CA ASN A 276 -3.95 -20.76 -10.73
C ASN A 276 -4.18 -19.26 -10.51
N ILE A 277 -3.55 -18.42 -11.34
CA ILE A 277 -3.77 -16.97 -11.32
C ILE A 277 -5.23 -16.61 -11.58
N VAL A 278 -5.82 -17.19 -12.63
CA VAL A 278 -7.23 -16.94 -12.99
C VAL A 278 -8.17 -17.39 -11.87
N VAL A 279 -7.97 -18.60 -11.35
CA VAL A 279 -8.80 -19.15 -10.24
C VAL A 279 -8.68 -18.28 -8.99
N GLY A 280 -7.46 -17.89 -8.61
CA GLY A 280 -7.25 -17.04 -7.44
C GLY A 280 -7.88 -15.65 -7.57
N ILE A 281 -7.83 -15.03 -8.76
CA ILE A 281 -8.53 -13.77 -9.05
C ILE A 281 -10.04 -13.94 -8.87
N LEU A 282 -10.62 -14.99 -9.45
CA LEU A 282 -12.06 -15.25 -9.35
C LEU A 282 -12.52 -15.45 -7.90
N ILE A 283 -11.79 -16.25 -7.13
CA ILE A 283 -12.10 -16.46 -5.68
C ILE A 283 -12.05 -15.12 -4.94
N SER A 284 -11.02 -14.31 -5.16
CA SER A 284 -10.87 -13.02 -4.49
C SER A 284 -11.98 -12.03 -4.85
N MET A 285 -12.39 -11.97 -6.13
CA MET A 285 -13.48 -11.12 -6.60
C MET A 285 -14.83 -11.53 -6.02
N VAL A 286 -15.12 -12.84 -5.94
CA VAL A 286 -16.32 -13.36 -5.28
C VAL A 286 -16.35 -13.00 -3.80
N ALA A 287 -15.22 -13.17 -3.10
CA ALA A 287 -15.09 -12.83 -1.69
C ALA A 287 -15.36 -11.34 -1.41
N ILE A 288 -14.81 -10.45 -2.24
CA ILE A 288 -15.02 -9.00 -2.11
C ILE A 288 -16.49 -8.64 -2.39
N THR A 289 -17.07 -9.19 -3.45
CA THR A 289 -18.47 -8.95 -3.81
C THR A 289 -19.37 -9.40 -2.66
N PHE A 290 -19.10 -10.56 -2.08
CA PHE A 290 -19.80 -11.06 -0.90
C PHE A 290 -19.68 -10.10 0.29
N MET A 291 -18.46 -9.63 0.62
CA MET A 291 -18.25 -8.66 1.69
C MET A 291 -19.06 -7.38 1.47
N ILE A 292 -19.00 -6.80 0.27
CA ILE A 292 -19.68 -5.54 -0.05
C ILE A 292 -21.20 -5.72 0.06
N THR A 293 -21.74 -6.84 -0.43
CA THR A 293 -23.20 -7.10 -0.43
C THR A 293 -23.72 -7.42 0.96
N MET A 294 -23.02 -8.23 1.75
CA MET A 294 -23.48 -8.67 3.07
C MET A 294 -23.22 -7.67 4.20
N THR A 295 -22.27 -6.75 4.05
CA THR A 295 -22.00 -5.73 5.07
C THR A 295 -22.72 -4.39 4.83
N LYS A 296 -23.80 -4.40 4.06
CA LYS A 296 -24.66 -3.23 3.77
C LYS A 296 -25.50 -2.71 4.97
N ARG A 297 -25.09 -3.01 6.19
CA ARG A 297 -25.73 -2.47 7.40
C ARG A 297 -24.85 -1.46 8.09
#